data_211c7e622c9b398bc96bd5e841e02d8e
#
_entry.id   211c7e622c9b398bc96bd5e841e02d8e
#
_cell.length_a   1.000
_cell.length_b   1.000
_cell.length_c   1.000
_cell.angle_alpha   90.00
_cell.angle_beta   90.00
_cell.angle_gamma   90.00
#
_symmetry.space_group_name_H-M   'P 1'
#
loop_
_entity.id
_entity.type
_entity.pdbx_description
1 polymer ?
#
loop_
_entity_poly.entity_id
_entity_poly.type
_entity_poly.pdbx_seq_one_letter_code
_entity_poly.pdbx_strand_id
1 'polypeptide(L)'
;MRYKMKYPFPALLTFLLLLSSCNNEYTPKAKSYPRVNFPEHKYETFNPVDCPFRFEKPVYANAVDDSVYFGERNSQPCWITLYLAPFDGTINLTYKEIDKDNNFEKLVEDAHKLSYKHTRKAEYINEVRIENQHDVGGILYDVGGDAASNVQFFLSDSTHHFIRGALYFNTTPNTDSMAPIVAFVKEDLKQLLKTFEWK
;
A
#
# COMPACT_ATOMS: atom_id res chain seq x y z
N MET A 1 -75.53 41.42 19.06
CA MET A 1 -74.06 41.44 19.12
C MET A 1 -73.52 40.72 17.91
N ARG A 2 -73.01 41.41 16.88
CA ARG A 2 -72.42 40.79 15.68
C ARG A 2 -70.92 40.78 15.82
N TYR A 3 -70.33 39.60 16.01
CA TYR A 3 -68.86 39.42 15.98
C TYR A 3 -68.44 39.51 14.54
N LYS A 4 -67.64 40.57 14.17
CA LYS A 4 -66.89 40.64 12.93
C LYS A 4 -65.65 39.82 13.08
N MET A 5 -65.62 38.64 12.51
CA MET A 5 -64.45 37.79 12.38
C MET A 5 -63.48 38.44 11.38
N LYS A 6 -62.43 39.10 11.86
CA LYS A 6 -61.32 39.57 11.04
C LYS A 6 -60.47 38.40 10.61
N TYR A 7 -60.49 38.10 9.36
CA TYR A 7 -59.76 36.99 8.80
C TYR A 7 -58.26 37.21 8.96
N PRO A 8 -57.48 36.27 9.57
CA PRO A 8 -56.04 36.35 9.65
C PRO A 8 -55.37 35.80 8.35
N PHE A 9 -56.10 35.85 7.20
CA PHE A 9 -55.66 35.28 5.95
C PHE A 9 -54.30 35.81 5.44
N PRO A 10 -53.94 37.14 5.58
CA PRO A 10 -52.63 37.61 5.12
C PRO A 10 -51.46 37.09 6.01
N ALA A 11 -51.71 36.89 7.31
CA ALA A 11 -50.67 36.40 8.23
C ALA A 11 -50.32 34.94 8.00
N LEU A 12 -51.30 34.13 7.67
CA LEU A 12 -51.11 32.68 7.34
C LEU A 12 -50.36 32.52 6.00
N LEU A 13 -50.69 33.36 5.00
CA LEU A 13 -50.01 33.33 3.71
C LEU A 13 -48.56 33.76 3.80
N THR A 14 -48.23 34.77 4.64
CA THR A 14 -46.85 35.22 4.89
C THR A 14 -46.01 34.19 5.64
N PHE A 15 -46.67 33.44 6.56
CA PHE A 15 -45.99 32.34 7.28
C PHE A 15 -45.67 31.15 6.38
N LEU A 16 -46.56 30.85 5.41
CA LEU A 16 -46.34 29.77 4.44
C LEU A 16 -45.18 30.08 3.46
N LEU A 17 -45.00 31.35 3.10
CA LEU A 17 -43.90 31.79 2.22
C LEU A 17 -42.52 31.72 2.90
N LEU A 18 -42.43 31.78 4.23
CA LEU A 18 -41.20 31.67 4.97
C LEU A 18 -40.69 30.22 5.10
N LEU A 19 -41.55 29.22 4.86
CA LEU A 19 -41.16 27.82 4.93
C LEU A 19 -40.56 27.27 3.64
N SER A 20 -40.58 28.02 2.54
CA SER A 20 -40.05 27.56 1.23
C SER A 20 -38.60 27.96 0.97
N SER A 21 -37.89 28.55 1.96
CA SER A 21 -36.55 29.13 1.75
C SER A 21 -35.36 28.23 2.17
N CYS A 22 -35.50 26.92 2.19
CA CYS A 22 -34.40 26.03 2.48
C CYS A 22 -34.22 24.95 1.40
N ASN A 23 -33.78 25.35 0.21
CA ASN A 23 -33.06 24.45 -0.68
C ASN A 23 -31.58 24.75 -0.55
N ASN A 24 -30.94 24.21 0.47
CA ASN A 24 -29.50 24.08 0.47
C ASN A 24 -29.13 22.98 -0.52
N GLU A 25 -28.91 23.34 -1.77
CA GLU A 25 -28.20 22.43 -2.69
C GLU A 25 -26.82 22.16 -2.07
N TYR A 26 -26.66 20.97 -1.49
CA TYR A 26 -25.39 20.50 -1.01
C TYR A 26 -24.50 20.28 -2.23
N THR A 27 -23.63 21.24 -2.52
CA THR A 27 -22.57 21.06 -3.51
C THR A 27 -21.44 20.31 -2.83
N PRO A 28 -21.17 19.05 -3.19
CA PRO A 28 -20.06 18.30 -2.62
C PRO A 28 -18.78 19.09 -2.88
N LYS A 29 -18.04 19.43 -1.82
CA LYS A 29 -16.71 20.02 -2.00
C LYS A 29 -15.84 19.02 -2.72
N ALA A 30 -15.08 19.48 -3.70
CA ALA A 30 -14.09 18.65 -4.36
C ALA A 30 -13.13 18.07 -3.28
N LYS A 31 -12.86 16.77 -3.34
CA LYS A 31 -11.89 16.13 -2.45
C LYS A 31 -10.55 16.86 -2.64
N SER A 32 -10.01 17.43 -1.55
CA SER A 32 -8.68 18.01 -1.56
C SER A 32 -7.68 16.97 -1.06
N TYR A 33 -6.64 16.73 -1.85
CA TYR A 33 -5.52 15.87 -1.44
C TYR A 33 -4.38 16.73 -0.91
N PRO A 34 -3.60 16.25 0.08
CA PRO A 34 -2.38 16.93 0.47
C PRO A 34 -1.45 17.06 -0.74
N ARG A 35 -0.78 18.20 -0.85
CA ARG A 35 0.22 18.40 -1.90
C ARG A 35 1.43 17.55 -1.59
N VAL A 36 1.70 16.57 -2.42
CA VAL A 36 2.88 15.71 -2.34
C VAL A 36 3.87 16.14 -3.41
N ASN A 37 5.12 16.34 -3.03
CA ASN A 37 6.21 16.54 -3.99
C ASN A 37 6.84 15.18 -4.27
N PHE A 38 6.63 14.67 -5.48
CA PHE A 38 7.21 13.41 -5.92
C PHE A 38 8.66 13.62 -6.38
N PRO A 39 9.63 12.79 -5.90
CA PRO A 39 10.97 12.78 -6.45
C PRO A 39 10.96 12.24 -7.89
N GLU A 40 12.09 12.36 -8.60
CA GLU A 40 12.25 11.70 -9.90
C GLU A 40 12.43 10.19 -9.70
N HIS A 41 11.90 9.39 -10.64
CA HIS A 41 12.17 7.96 -10.72
C HIS A 41 13.61 7.73 -11.20
N LYS A 42 14.56 7.74 -10.26
CA LYS A 42 15.97 7.39 -10.46
C LYS A 42 16.32 6.20 -9.61
N TYR A 43 17.10 5.29 -10.17
CA TYR A 43 17.40 4.00 -9.54
C TYR A 43 18.89 3.81 -9.40
N GLU A 44 19.28 3.05 -8.40
CA GLU A 44 20.64 2.59 -8.15
C GLU A 44 20.63 1.10 -7.78
N THR A 45 21.70 0.41 -8.16
CA THR A 45 21.85 -1.01 -7.84
C THR A 45 22.07 -1.20 -6.33
N PHE A 46 21.20 -1.96 -5.70
CA PHE A 46 21.37 -2.46 -4.35
C PHE A 46 21.91 -3.89 -4.39
N ASN A 47 23.12 -4.08 -3.89
CA ASN A 47 23.83 -5.35 -3.91
C ASN A 47 24.46 -5.65 -2.54
N PRO A 48 23.64 -6.09 -1.54
CA PRO A 48 24.15 -6.40 -0.20
C PRO A 48 25.10 -7.60 -0.25
N VAL A 49 26.24 -7.49 0.44
CA VAL A 49 27.35 -8.47 0.34
C VAL A 49 26.91 -9.84 0.83
N ASP A 50 26.17 -9.90 1.94
CA ASP A 50 25.81 -11.15 2.63
C ASP A 50 24.50 -11.75 2.14
N CYS A 51 23.83 -11.15 1.15
CA CYS A 51 22.55 -11.62 0.65
C CYS A 51 22.67 -12.20 -0.75
N PRO A 52 21.94 -13.28 -1.06
CA PRO A 52 22.04 -13.99 -2.34
C PRO A 52 21.24 -13.33 -3.47
N PHE A 53 21.04 -12.01 -3.42
CA PHE A 53 20.28 -11.28 -4.42
C PHE A 53 20.80 -9.87 -4.62
N ARG A 54 20.39 -9.28 -5.75
CA ARG A 54 20.55 -7.87 -6.07
C ARG A 54 19.36 -7.35 -6.87
N PHE A 55 19.14 -6.04 -6.84
CA PHE A 55 18.06 -5.37 -7.58
C PHE A 55 18.31 -3.87 -7.66
N GLU A 56 17.54 -3.15 -8.43
CA GLU A 56 17.57 -1.69 -8.43
C GLU A 56 16.50 -1.14 -7.45
N LYS A 57 16.91 -0.18 -6.62
CA LYS A 57 16.04 0.57 -5.73
C LYS A 57 16.00 2.05 -6.08
N PRO A 58 14.95 2.80 -5.73
CA PRO A 58 14.96 4.25 -5.86
C PRO A 58 16.11 4.88 -5.08
N VAL A 59 16.77 5.88 -5.68
CA VAL A 59 17.87 6.62 -5.02
C VAL A 59 17.43 7.27 -3.72
N TYR A 60 16.17 7.69 -3.60
CA TYR A 60 15.61 8.27 -2.39
C TYR A 60 15.29 7.24 -1.29
N ALA A 61 15.36 5.95 -1.58
CA ALA A 61 15.11 4.88 -0.61
C ALA A 61 16.40 4.51 0.13
N ASN A 62 16.36 4.55 1.45
CA ASN A 62 17.47 4.12 2.31
C ASN A 62 17.27 2.67 2.72
N ALA A 63 18.29 1.83 2.45
CA ALA A 63 18.28 0.44 2.87
C ALA A 63 18.86 0.32 4.29
N VAL A 64 18.12 -0.36 5.16
CA VAL A 64 18.55 -0.68 6.53
C VAL A 64 18.51 -2.21 6.67
N ASP A 65 19.57 -2.77 7.21
CA ASP A 65 19.61 -4.19 7.57
C ASP A 65 18.95 -4.39 8.93
N ASP A 66 17.78 -5.04 8.92
CA ASP A 66 17.00 -5.37 10.11
C ASP A 66 17.36 -6.74 10.71
N SER A 67 18.57 -7.22 10.46
CA SER A 67 19.05 -8.49 11.00
C SER A 67 19.14 -8.53 12.53
N VAL A 68 18.98 -7.38 13.20
CA VAL A 68 18.92 -7.26 14.67
C VAL A 68 17.51 -6.87 15.11
N TYR A 69 16.74 -7.82 15.62
CA TYR A 69 15.40 -7.60 16.15
C TYR A 69 15.39 -7.75 17.66
N PHE A 70 14.95 -6.73 18.41
CA PHE A 70 14.97 -6.67 19.89
C PHE A 70 16.35 -6.89 20.55
N GLY A 71 17.45 -6.53 19.86
CA GLY A 71 18.81 -6.68 20.41
C GLY A 71 19.42 -8.07 20.23
N GLU A 72 18.66 -9.02 19.69
CA GLU A 72 19.17 -10.32 19.26
C GLU A 72 19.41 -10.32 17.76
N ARG A 73 20.57 -10.81 17.34
CA ARG A 73 20.85 -11.01 15.92
C ARG A 73 19.92 -12.09 15.40
N ASN A 74 19.07 -11.75 14.46
CA ASN A 74 18.23 -12.73 13.80
C ASN A 74 19.11 -13.81 13.19
N SER A 75 18.80 -15.08 13.42
CA SER A 75 19.54 -16.21 12.85
C SER A 75 19.39 -16.29 11.32
N GLN A 76 18.48 -15.51 10.74
CA GLN A 76 18.26 -15.43 9.30
C GLN A 76 18.81 -14.11 8.76
N PRO A 77 19.90 -14.14 7.98
CA PRO A 77 20.44 -12.96 7.32
C PRO A 77 19.45 -12.42 6.26
N CYS A 78 19.66 -11.16 5.83
CA CYS A 78 18.93 -10.59 4.69
C CYS A 78 17.46 -10.24 4.94
N TRP A 79 17.17 -9.74 6.15
CA TRP A 79 15.97 -8.97 6.40
C TRP A 79 16.30 -7.49 6.18
N ILE A 80 15.71 -6.89 5.15
CA ILE A 80 16.06 -5.55 4.71
C ILE A 80 14.81 -4.69 4.69
N THR A 81 14.88 -3.52 5.30
CA THR A 81 13.87 -2.49 5.18
C THR A 81 14.38 -1.38 4.26
N LEU A 82 13.67 -1.14 3.16
CA LEU A 82 13.85 0.04 2.32
C LEU A 82 12.95 1.14 2.85
N TYR A 83 13.53 2.14 3.49
CA TYR A 83 12.80 3.30 3.99
C TYR A 83 12.62 4.35 2.89
N LEU A 84 11.36 4.67 2.58
CA LEU A 84 10.94 5.62 1.56
C LEU A 84 10.74 6.99 2.22
N ALA A 85 11.82 7.70 2.51
CA ALA A 85 11.83 8.93 3.30
C ALA A 85 10.80 10.00 2.85
N PRO A 86 10.58 10.28 1.54
CA PRO A 86 9.61 11.30 1.11
C PRO A 86 8.16 10.98 1.46
N PHE A 87 7.84 9.71 1.75
CA PHE A 87 6.47 9.21 1.92
C PHE A 87 6.23 8.62 3.32
N ASP A 88 7.22 8.64 4.20
CA ASP A 88 7.19 7.92 5.49
C ASP A 88 6.68 6.48 5.32
N GLY A 89 7.23 5.80 4.32
CA GLY A 89 6.86 4.43 3.95
C GLY A 89 8.04 3.48 4.04
N THR A 90 7.75 2.19 4.08
CA THR A 90 8.75 1.12 4.11
C THR A 90 8.38 -0.01 3.16
N ILE A 91 9.37 -0.59 2.50
CA ILE A 91 9.27 -1.88 1.84
C ILE A 91 10.10 -2.86 2.65
N ASN A 92 9.43 -3.77 3.34
CA ASN A 92 10.09 -4.77 4.18
C ASN A 92 10.33 -6.03 3.35
N LEU A 93 11.59 -6.42 3.22
CA LEU A 93 12.04 -7.60 2.49
C LEU A 93 12.51 -8.66 3.48
N THR A 94 11.93 -9.86 3.40
CA THR A 94 12.25 -11.00 4.26
C THR A 94 12.69 -12.16 3.39
N TYR A 95 13.98 -12.47 3.45
CA TYR A 95 14.57 -13.61 2.74
C TYR A 95 14.47 -14.89 3.58
N LYS A 96 14.25 -16.00 2.90
CA LYS A 96 14.33 -17.35 3.45
C LYS A 96 14.98 -18.28 2.46
N GLU A 97 15.84 -19.16 2.94
CA GLU A 97 16.34 -20.30 2.18
C GLU A 97 15.24 -21.38 2.11
N ILE A 98 15.10 -22.01 0.95
CA ILE A 98 14.20 -23.15 0.77
C ILE A 98 14.96 -24.38 1.23
N ASP A 99 14.48 -25.02 2.30
CA ASP A 99 15.07 -26.19 2.92
C ASP A 99 13.98 -27.19 3.38
N LYS A 100 14.34 -28.14 4.23
CA LYS A 100 13.41 -29.14 4.75
C LYS A 100 12.35 -28.54 5.69
N ASP A 101 12.71 -27.48 6.41
CA ASP A 101 11.84 -26.82 7.38
C ASP A 101 11.00 -25.71 6.73
N ASN A 102 11.54 -25.10 5.67
CA ASN A 102 10.93 -24.05 4.86
C ASN A 102 10.78 -24.54 3.41
N ASN A 103 9.92 -25.50 3.17
CA ASN A 103 9.67 -25.94 1.80
C ASN A 103 8.90 -24.88 1.00
N PHE A 104 9.05 -24.91 -0.32
CA PHE A 104 8.51 -23.89 -1.22
C PHE A 104 6.99 -23.72 -1.08
N GLU A 105 6.24 -24.83 -1.04
CA GLU A 105 4.77 -24.80 -0.94
C GLU A 105 4.32 -24.11 0.35
N LYS A 106 4.96 -24.39 1.48
CA LYS A 106 4.66 -23.77 2.75
C LYS A 106 4.96 -22.26 2.73
N LEU A 107 6.09 -21.85 2.12
CA LEU A 107 6.46 -20.42 2.00
C LEU A 107 5.46 -19.66 1.12
N VAL A 108 5.00 -20.26 0.02
CA VAL A 108 3.95 -19.71 -0.85
C VAL A 108 2.62 -19.60 -0.10
N GLU A 109 2.23 -20.68 0.63
CA GLU A 109 1.00 -20.67 1.43
C GLU A 109 1.02 -19.59 2.51
N ASP A 110 2.16 -19.42 3.20
CA ASP A 110 2.35 -18.38 4.21
C ASP A 110 2.28 -16.98 3.61
N ALA A 111 2.92 -16.75 2.46
CA ALA A 111 2.86 -15.47 1.75
C ALA A 111 1.42 -15.14 1.33
N HIS A 112 0.69 -16.10 0.81
CA HIS A 112 -0.72 -15.97 0.45
C HIS A 112 -1.57 -15.65 1.69
N LYS A 113 -1.47 -16.43 2.76
CA LYS A 113 -2.20 -16.20 4.03
C LYS A 113 -1.95 -14.80 4.59
N LEU A 114 -0.69 -14.34 4.56
CA LEU A 114 -0.31 -13.01 5.05
C LEU A 114 -0.93 -11.90 4.20
N SER A 115 -0.95 -12.06 2.87
CA SER A 115 -1.57 -11.10 1.95
C SER A 115 -3.08 -11.02 2.16
N TYR A 116 -3.73 -12.17 2.36
CA TYR A 116 -5.18 -12.25 2.57
C TYR A 116 -5.65 -11.86 3.99
N LYS A 117 -4.75 -11.67 4.97
CA LYS A 117 -5.12 -11.06 6.26
C LYS A 117 -5.70 -9.65 6.12
N HIS A 118 -5.43 -8.98 5.01
CA HIS A 118 -5.95 -7.64 4.72
C HIS A 118 -7.40 -7.62 4.20
N THR A 119 -8.01 -8.78 3.88
CA THR A 119 -9.38 -8.88 3.31
C THR A 119 -10.44 -8.12 4.09
N ARG A 120 -10.30 -7.98 5.41
CA ARG A 120 -11.28 -7.25 6.24
C ARG A 120 -11.39 -5.76 5.91
N LYS A 121 -10.36 -5.18 5.30
CA LYS A 121 -10.25 -3.76 4.93
C LYS A 121 -10.01 -3.55 3.44
N ALA A 122 -9.73 -4.63 2.72
CA ALA A 122 -9.50 -4.58 1.29
C ALA A 122 -10.84 -4.54 0.54
N GLU A 123 -10.89 -3.72 -0.51
CA GLU A 123 -11.99 -3.73 -1.50
C GLU A 123 -11.74 -4.82 -2.55
N TYR A 124 -10.47 -5.06 -2.89
CA TYR A 124 -10.04 -6.13 -3.78
C TYR A 124 -8.62 -6.58 -3.44
N ILE A 125 -8.27 -7.79 -3.85
CA ILE A 125 -6.90 -8.32 -3.90
C ILE A 125 -6.72 -8.93 -5.27
N ASN A 126 -5.88 -8.32 -6.10
CA ASN A 126 -5.52 -8.84 -7.41
C ASN A 126 -4.16 -9.54 -7.33
N GLU A 127 -4.09 -10.76 -7.85
CA GLU A 127 -2.86 -11.51 -7.98
C GLU A 127 -2.30 -11.36 -9.38
N VAL A 128 -1.07 -10.87 -9.49
CA VAL A 128 -0.37 -10.70 -10.75
C VAL A 128 0.88 -11.58 -10.73
N ARG A 129 0.97 -12.50 -11.69
CA ARG A 129 2.15 -13.34 -11.87
C ARG A 129 3.35 -12.48 -12.27
N ILE A 130 4.46 -12.69 -11.60
CA ILE A 130 5.76 -12.09 -11.92
C ILE A 130 6.61 -13.13 -12.61
N GLU A 131 7.26 -12.71 -13.69
CA GLU A 131 8.29 -13.44 -14.37
C GLU A 131 9.23 -12.40 -14.99
N ASN A 132 10.50 -12.41 -14.64
CA ASN A 132 11.44 -11.42 -15.14
C ASN A 132 12.54 -12.05 -16.00
N GLN A 133 13.40 -11.23 -16.60
CA GLN A 133 14.47 -11.67 -17.51
C GLN A 133 15.60 -12.46 -16.84
N HIS A 134 15.59 -12.60 -15.53
CA HIS A 134 16.59 -13.30 -14.73
C HIS A 134 16.04 -14.63 -14.17
N ASP A 135 15.00 -15.19 -14.80
CA ASP A 135 14.34 -16.44 -14.39
C ASP A 135 13.82 -16.42 -12.95
N VAL A 136 13.44 -15.22 -12.47
CA VAL A 136 12.82 -15.06 -11.16
C VAL A 136 11.31 -15.01 -11.31
N GLY A 137 10.64 -15.97 -10.69
CA GLY A 137 9.19 -16.07 -10.67
C GLY A 137 8.58 -15.62 -9.34
N GLY A 138 7.26 -15.30 -9.35
CA GLY A 138 6.57 -14.93 -8.13
C GLY A 138 5.13 -14.47 -8.34
N ILE A 139 4.56 -13.89 -7.29
CA ILE A 139 3.23 -13.27 -7.31
C ILE A 139 3.31 -11.91 -6.64
N LEU A 140 2.69 -10.92 -7.27
CA LEU A 140 2.40 -9.61 -6.69
C LEU A 140 0.92 -9.58 -6.30
N TYR A 141 0.63 -9.22 -5.06
CA TYR A 141 -0.69 -8.97 -4.52
C TYR A 141 -0.94 -7.46 -4.51
N ASP A 142 -1.83 -6.99 -5.37
CA ASP A 142 -2.29 -5.61 -5.41
C ASP A 142 -3.57 -5.49 -4.59
N VAL A 143 -3.49 -4.82 -3.45
CA VAL A 143 -4.54 -4.72 -2.45
C VAL A 143 -5.14 -3.31 -2.47
N GLY A 144 -6.39 -3.20 -2.89
CA GLY A 144 -7.15 -1.94 -2.86
C GLY A 144 -7.93 -1.76 -1.56
N GLY A 145 -8.45 -0.56 -1.36
CA GLY A 145 -9.17 -0.20 -0.14
C GLY A 145 -8.25 0.27 1.00
N ASP A 146 -8.82 0.44 2.20
CA ASP A 146 -8.13 0.95 3.38
C ASP A 146 -7.27 -0.13 4.08
N ALA A 147 -6.52 -0.89 3.27
CA ALA A 147 -5.61 -1.91 3.76
C ALA A 147 -4.31 -1.30 4.29
N ALA A 148 -3.75 -1.89 5.35
CA ALA A 148 -2.49 -1.44 5.93
C ALA A 148 -1.29 -1.64 4.98
N SER A 149 -1.38 -2.59 4.05
CA SER A 149 -0.38 -2.85 3.02
C SER A 149 -1.08 -2.96 1.67
N ASN A 150 -0.79 -2.03 0.77
CA ASN A 150 -1.40 -1.97 -0.55
C ASN A 150 -0.69 -2.86 -1.58
N VAL A 151 0.56 -3.23 -1.33
CA VAL A 151 1.34 -4.11 -2.20
C VAL A 151 2.12 -5.11 -1.36
N GLN A 152 1.98 -6.38 -1.71
CA GLN A 152 2.81 -7.45 -1.20
C GLN A 152 3.26 -8.30 -2.38
N PHE A 153 4.36 -8.98 -2.23
CA PHE A 153 4.85 -9.90 -3.26
C PHE A 153 5.74 -10.96 -2.65
N PHE A 154 5.94 -12.02 -3.39
CA PHE A 154 7.08 -12.90 -3.20
C PHE A 154 7.77 -13.17 -4.53
N LEU A 155 9.06 -13.46 -4.45
CA LEU A 155 9.90 -13.91 -5.56
C LEU A 155 10.67 -15.17 -5.14
N SER A 156 10.89 -16.06 -6.08
CA SER A 156 11.60 -17.32 -5.83
C SER A 156 12.19 -17.89 -7.13
N ASP A 157 13.23 -18.71 -7.00
CA ASP A 157 13.70 -19.64 -8.02
C ASP A 157 13.05 -21.04 -7.87
N SER A 158 12.14 -21.19 -6.91
CA SER A 158 11.41 -22.43 -6.55
C SER A 158 12.27 -23.56 -6.00
N THR A 159 13.58 -23.36 -5.87
CA THR A 159 14.54 -24.41 -5.49
C THR A 159 15.38 -24.08 -4.26
N HIS A 160 15.92 -22.87 -4.17
CA HIS A 160 16.85 -22.48 -3.11
C HIS A 160 16.44 -21.20 -2.40
N HIS A 161 15.83 -20.26 -3.12
CA HIS A 161 15.67 -18.90 -2.66
C HIS A 161 14.21 -18.46 -2.67
N PHE A 162 13.80 -17.83 -1.57
CA PHE A 162 12.50 -17.20 -1.44
C PHE A 162 12.63 -15.86 -0.74
N ILE A 163 12.03 -14.81 -1.29
CA ILE A 163 11.96 -13.50 -0.66
C ILE A 163 10.53 -13.00 -0.70
N ARG A 164 10.06 -12.47 0.42
CA ARG A 164 8.77 -11.78 0.52
C ARG A 164 9.00 -10.30 0.72
N GLY A 165 8.21 -9.48 0.03
CA GLY A 165 8.18 -8.04 0.20
C GLY A 165 6.79 -7.53 0.57
N ALA A 166 6.73 -6.46 1.37
CA ALA A 166 5.48 -5.80 1.71
C ALA A 166 5.69 -4.29 1.89
N LEU A 167 4.82 -3.49 1.26
CA LEU A 167 4.81 -2.04 1.34
C LEU A 167 3.90 -1.59 2.47
N TYR A 168 4.41 -0.74 3.36
CA TYR A 168 3.66 -0.08 4.42
C TYR A 168 3.90 1.42 4.43
N PHE A 169 2.92 2.18 4.92
CA PHE A 169 3.07 3.60 5.20
C PHE A 169 2.76 3.85 6.68
N ASN A 170 3.53 4.74 7.31
CA ASN A 170 3.37 5.12 8.71
C ASN A 170 2.24 6.16 8.87
N THR A 171 1.04 5.80 8.39
CA THR A 171 -0.15 6.63 8.46
C THR A 171 -1.40 5.78 8.57
N THR A 172 -2.50 6.37 9.01
CA THR A 172 -3.79 5.69 8.96
C THR A 172 -4.18 5.43 7.51
N PRO A 173 -4.47 4.18 7.14
CA PRO A 173 -4.88 3.85 5.78
C PRO A 173 -6.10 4.67 5.35
N ASN A 174 -5.97 5.34 4.21
CA ASN A 174 -7.02 6.09 3.56
C ASN A 174 -6.79 6.06 2.05
N THR A 175 -7.57 5.27 1.35
CA THR A 175 -7.41 5.01 -0.08
C THR A 175 -7.39 6.29 -0.89
N ASP A 176 -8.31 7.21 -0.64
CA ASP A 176 -8.43 8.44 -1.43
C ASP A 176 -7.17 9.31 -1.35
N SER A 177 -6.65 9.53 -0.14
CA SER A 177 -5.48 10.41 0.09
C SER A 177 -4.16 9.74 -0.29
N MET A 178 -4.08 8.41 -0.14
CA MET A 178 -2.85 7.66 -0.39
C MET A 178 -2.69 7.21 -1.85
N ALA A 179 -3.78 7.19 -2.64
CA ALA A 179 -3.75 6.68 -4.01
C ALA A 179 -2.61 7.25 -4.88
N PRO A 180 -2.31 8.56 -4.90
CA PRO A 180 -1.21 9.08 -5.69
C PRO A 180 0.17 8.57 -5.24
N ILE A 181 0.38 8.44 -3.92
CA ILE A 181 1.64 7.95 -3.34
C ILE A 181 1.80 6.46 -3.64
N VAL A 182 0.75 5.68 -3.42
CA VAL A 182 0.73 4.24 -3.72
C VAL A 182 1.01 4.00 -5.21
N ALA A 183 0.38 4.76 -6.10
CA ALA A 183 0.61 4.66 -7.54
C ALA A 183 2.07 4.97 -7.90
N PHE A 184 2.65 6.03 -7.33
CA PHE A 184 4.04 6.39 -7.55
C PHE A 184 5.00 5.28 -7.08
N VAL A 185 4.84 4.78 -5.86
CA VAL A 185 5.72 3.72 -5.30
C VAL A 185 5.53 2.39 -6.04
N LYS A 186 4.33 2.11 -6.60
CA LYS A 186 4.12 0.93 -7.45
C LYS A 186 5.01 0.92 -8.70
N GLU A 187 5.30 2.08 -9.30
CA GLU A 187 6.24 2.14 -10.43
C GLU A 187 7.67 1.80 -9.99
N ASP A 188 8.09 2.27 -8.82
CA ASP A 188 9.40 1.91 -8.26
C ASP A 188 9.49 0.42 -7.91
N LEU A 189 8.40 -0.15 -7.38
CA LEU A 189 8.31 -1.59 -7.12
C LEU A 189 8.39 -2.41 -8.42
N LYS A 190 7.77 -1.95 -9.51
CA LYS A 190 7.89 -2.62 -10.81
C LYS A 190 9.34 -2.68 -11.28
N GLN A 191 10.11 -1.59 -11.10
CA GLN A 191 11.54 -1.57 -11.43
C GLN A 191 12.32 -2.55 -10.56
N LEU A 192 12.08 -2.57 -9.25
CA LEU A 192 12.69 -3.54 -8.33
C LEU A 192 12.42 -4.97 -8.80
N LEU A 193 11.15 -5.33 -9.05
CA LEU A 193 10.76 -6.68 -9.47
C LEU A 193 11.36 -7.07 -10.82
N LYS A 194 11.44 -6.12 -11.76
CA LYS A 194 12.00 -6.32 -13.10
C LYS A 194 13.50 -6.59 -13.06
N THR A 195 14.22 -5.92 -12.15
CA THR A 195 15.69 -5.97 -12.07
C THR A 195 16.21 -6.94 -11.01
N PHE A 196 15.29 -7.56 -10.27
CA PHE A 196 15.67 -8.53 -9.24
C PHE A 196 16.33 -9.75 -9.86
N GLU A 197 17.44 -10.16 -9.28
CA GLU A 197 18.13 -11.40 -9.66
C GLU A 197 18.78 -12.07 -8.45
N TRP A 198 18.87 -13.39 -8.49
CA TRP A 198 19.64 -14.20 -7.56
C TRP A 198 21.11 -14.20 -7.98
N LYS A 199 22.03 -14.37 -7.01
CA LYS A 199 23.50 -14.44 -7.24
C LYS A 199 23.95 -15.89 -7.34
#